data_446bdfa57aa88b276793544c1371bd8f
#
_entry.id   446bdfa57aa88b276793544c1371bd8f
#
_cell.length_a   1.000
_cell.length_b   1.000
_cell.length_c   1.000
_cell.angle_alpha   90.00
_cell.angle_beta   90.00
_cell.angle_gamma   90.00
#
_symmetry.space_group_name_H-M   'P 1'
#
loop_
_entity.id
_entity.type
_entity.pdbx_description
1 polymer ?
#
loop_
_entity_poly.entity_id
_entity_poly.type
_entity_poly.pdbx_seq_one_letter_code
_entity_poly.pdbx_strand_id
1 'polypeptide(L)'
;NNVFRQYAAISTGTEDYDVTFYPEGGYLLEGTPCRTAYKVLDVSGNSIAATLQLMDEQGNVMATSETLHSGMGVFTFTPESGKRYIVQTSNKQGVKKVFELPPVQSSAYGIVIKDHQEDMQISINSALHSPHEKLLLLAHVRGKMICAQWLLSDKGDIITIAKDQYPSGIVQCLLLDKNYNVLSERLGFIPYRKTIVCKMENDKNSYGKRTPVRTSLLLTDMNGNPVKGNLSVSITDES
;
A
#
# COMPACT_ATOMS: atom_id res chain seq x y z
N ASN A 1 -9.21 -31.81 -5.77
CA ASN A 1 -7.90 -31.58 -6.39
C ASN A 1 -7.85 -30.13 -6.85
N ASN A 2 -7.28 -29.23 -6.03
CA ASN A 2 -6.99 -27.87 -6.44
C ASN A 2 -5.71 -27.91 -7.31
N VAL A 3 -5.88 -27.72 -8.62
CA VAL A 3 -4.75 -27.56 -9.53
C VAL A 3 -4.27 -26.12 -9.41
N PHE A 4 -3.15 -25.90 -8.78
CA PHE A 4 -2.43 -24.62 -8.81
C PHE A 4 -1.81 -24.48 -10.22
N ARG A 5 -2.27 -23.48 -10.99
CA ARG A 5 -1.63 -23.12 -12.27
C ARG A 5 -0.86 -21.82 -12.04
N GLN A 6 0.44 -21.89 -12.13
CA GLN A 6 1.31 -20.73 -12.15
C GLN A 6 1.68 -20.46 -13.62
N TYR A 7 1.37 -19.28 -14.12
CA TYR A 7 1.77 -18.87 -15.46
C TYR A 7 3.06 -18.06 -15.34
N ALA A 8 4.12 -18.50 -15.98
CA ALA A 8 5.33 -17.72 -16.20
C ALA A 8 5.24 -17.09 -17.59
N ALA A 9 5.23 -15.77 -17.68
CA ALA A 9 5.37 -15.07 -18.95
C ALA A 9 6.83 -15.14 -19.38
N ILE A 10 7.10 -15.73 -20.55
CA ILE A 10 8.44 -15.70 -21.16
C ILE A 10 8.50 -14.44 -22.02
N SER A 11 9.22 -13.43 -21.56
CA SER A 11 9.47 -12.23 -22.35
C SER A 11 10.64 -12.44 -23.29
N THR A 12 10.49 -11.97 -24.53
CA THR A 12 11.54 -12.05 -25.57
C THR A 12 12.33 -10.74 -25.76
N GLY A 13 12.04 -9.70 -24.97
CA GLY A 13 12.69 -8.38 -25.06
C GLY A 13 13.16 -7.88 -23.71
N THR A 14 14.39 -7.33 -23.65
CA THR A 14 14.99 -6.77 -22.43
C THR A 14 14.37 -5.44 -21.99
N GLU A 15 13.58 -4.79 -22.85
CA GLU A 15 12.96 -3.48 -22.59
C GLU A 15 11.46 -3.56 -22.30
N ASP A 16 10.91 -4.78 -22.19
CA ASP A 16 9.51 -5.00 -21.91
C ASP A 16 9.18 -4.80 -20.42
N TYR A 17 7.96 -4.34 -20.12
CA TYR A 17 7.49 -4.07 -18.77
C TYR A 17 6.00 -4.25 -18.64
N ASP A 18 5.52 -4.38 -17.41
CA ASP A 18 4.11 -4.49 -17.07
C ASP A 18 3.70 -3.47 -16.01
N VAL A 19 2.40 -3.12 -15.98
CA VAL A 19 1.82 -2.20 -15.00
C VAL A 19 0.59 -2.83 -14.38
N THR A 20 0.59 -2.91 -13.06
CA THR A 20 -0.55 -3.38 -12.28
C THR A 20 -1.18 -2.22 -11.54
N PHE A 21 -2.52 -2.15 -11.55
CA PHE A 21 -3.30 -1.09 -10.91
C PHE A 21 -4.02 -1.58 -9.66
N TYR A 22 -4.04 -0.75 -8.63
CA TYR A 22 -4.61 -1.04 -7.33
C TYR A 22 -5.52 0.10 -6.89
N PRO A 23 -6.81 0.11 -7.30
CA PRO A 23 -7.78 1.08 -6.79
C PRO A 23 -7.91 0.97 -5.28
N GLU A 24 -7.92 2.11 -4.58
CA GLU A 24 -8.09 2.14 -3.14
C GLU A 24 -9.47 1.62 -2.75
N GLY A 25 -9.50 0.62 -1.84
CA GLY A 25 -10.74 -0.10 -1.50
C GLY A 25 -11.13 -1.20 -2.47
N GLY A 26 -10.31 -1.47 -3.52
CA GLY A 26 -10.47 -2.60 -4.44
C GLY A 26 -11.23 -2.28 -5.73
N TYR A 27 -11.98 -1.18 -5.79
CA TYR A 27 -12.85 -0.85 -6.90
C TYR A 27 -12.69 0.59 -7.39
N LEU A 28 -12.98 0.81 -8.67
CA LEU A 28 -13.26 2.13 -9.22
C LEU A 28 -14.75 2.41 -9.02
N LEU A 29 -15.09 3.29 -8.08
CA LEU A 29 -16.47 3.59 -7.70
C LEU A 29 -17.01 4.74 -8.52
N GLU A 30 -18.14 4.51 -9.22
CA GLU A 30 -18.81 5.53 -9.99
C GLU A 30 -19.15 6.77 -9.15
N GLY A 31 -18.88 7.95 -9.70
CA GLY A 31 -19.22 9.25 -9.11
C GLY A 31 -18.41 9.63 -7.88
N THR A 32 -17.43 8.81 -7.49
CA THR A 32 -16.62 9.03 -6.28
C THR A 32 -15.16 9.22 -6.66
N PRO A 33 -14.43 10.20 -6.08
CA PRO A 33 -13.00 10.33 -6.29
C PRO A 33 -12.25 9.05 -5.89
N CYS A 34 -11.68 8.37 -6.87
CA CYS A 34 -10.94 7.13 -6.70
C CYS A 34 -9.44 7.39 -6.79
N ARG A 35 -8.72 7.03 -5.73
CA ARG A 35 -7.27 7.02 -5.70
C ARG A 35 -6.78 5.65 -6.14
N THR A 36 -6.00 5.59 -7.22
CA THR A 36 -5.48 4.34 -7.77
C THR A 36 -3.97 4.35 -7.73
N ALA A 37 -3.41 3.43 -6.96
CA ALA A 37 -1.97 3.17 -6.98
C ALA A 37 -1.62 2.27 -8.15
N TYR A 38 -0.37 2.31 -8.59
CA TYR A 38 0.16 1.42 -9.61
C TYR A 38 1.60 1.00 -9.31
N LYS A 39 2.00 -0.11 -9.91
CA LYS A 39 3.35 -0.67 -9.85
C LYS A 39 3.83 -1.01 -11.26
N VAL A 40 5.03 -0.56 -11.60
CA VAL A 40 5.69 -0.83 -12.88
C VAL A 40 6.89 -1.74 -12.64
N LEU A 41 6.91 -2.89 -13.32
CA LEU A 41 7.99 -3.87 -13.24
C LEU A 41 8.48 -4.23 -14.64
N ASP A 42 9.80 -4.41 -14.78
CA ASP A 42 10.37 -5.02 -15.97
C ASP A 42 10.15 -6.55 -15.98
N VAL A 43 10.56 -7.19 -17.03
CA VAL A 43 10.44 -8.65 -17.23
C VAL A 43 11.19 -9.49 -16.19
N SER A 44 12.16 -8.90 -15.53
CA SER A 44 12.94 -9.55 -14.46
C SER A 44 12.35 -9.31 -13.06
N GLY A 45 11.24 -8.56 -12.97
CA GLY A 45 10.60 -8.18 -11.72
C GLY A 45 11.24 -6.98 -11.02
N ASN A 46 12.18 -6.28 -11.69
CA ASN A 46 12.76 -5.07 -11.13
C ASN A 46 11.82 -3.88 -11.32
N SER A 47 11.82 -3.00 -10.34
CA SER A 47 11.05 -1.76 -10.41
C SER A 47 11.69 -0.78 -11.39
N ILE A 48 10.90 -0.25 -12.31
CA ILE A 48 11.35 0.76 -13.27
C ILE A 48 10.56 2.06 -13.18
N ALA A 49 11.17 3.14 -13.63
CA ALA A 49 10.52 4.44 -13.72
C ALA A 49 9.74 4.56 -15.03
N ALA A 50 8.53 5.11 -14.93
CA ALA A 50 7.67 5.39 -16.07
C ALA A 50 6.78 6.61 -15.80
N THR A 51 6.34 7.25 -16.87
CA THR A 51 5.28 8.26 -16.88
C THR A 51 4.00 7.60 -17.37
N LEU A 52 2.87 7.91 -16.73
CA LEU A 52 1.56 7.38 -17.03
C LEU A 52 0.58 8.52 -17.33
N GLN A 53 -0.25 8.33 -18.37
CA GLN A 53 -1.34 9.22 -18.71
C GLN A 53 -2.64 8.42 -18.70
N LEU A 54 -3.53 8.78 -17.78
CA LEU A 54 -4.90 8.25 -17.73
C LEU A 54 -5.73 8.98 -18.77
N MET A 55 -6.46 8.24 -19.60
CA MET A 55 -7.30 8.77 -20.67
C MET A 55 -8.70 8.15 -20.61
N ASP A 56 -9.67 8.92 -21.08
CA ASP A 56 -11.01 8.42 -21.40
C ASP A 56 -11.06 7.75 -22.79
N GLU A 57 -12.23 7.25 -23.16
CA GLU A 57 -12.47 6.59 -24.47
C GLU A 57 -12.27 7.54 -25.67
N GLN A 58 -12.37 8.85 -25.48
CA GLN A 58 -12.16 9.87 -26.49
C GLN A 58 -10.69 10.28 -26.62
N GLY A 59 -9.82 9.77 -25.75
CA GLY A 59 -8.40 10.09 -25.71
C GLY A 59 -8.07 11.38 -24.95
N ASN A 60 -9.03 11.94 -24.20
CA ASN A 60 -8.75 13.09 -23.35
C ASN A 60 -7.94 12.65 -22.13
N VAL A 61 -6.84 13.36 -21.85
CA VAL A 61 -6.00 13.09 -20.67
C VAL A 61 -6.70 13.61 -19.42
N MET A 62 -7.03 12.72 -18.50
CA MET A 62 -7.70 13.02 -17.23
C MET A 62 -6.72 13.20 -16.09
N ALA A 63 -5.60 12.49 -16.10
CA ALA A 63 -4.54 12.61 -15.10
C ALA A 63 -3.20 12.18 -15.70
N THR A 64 -2.13 12.77 -15.17
CA THR A 64 -0.75 12.36 -15.47
C THR A 64 -0.04 12.07 -14.16
N SER A 65 0.73 11.00 -14.12
CA SER A 65 1.49 10.58 -12.93
C SER A 65 2.84 10.03 -13.35
N GLU A 66 3.82 10.21 -12.48
CA GLU A 66 5.13 9.61 -12.60
C GLU A 66 5.38 8.67 -11.42
N THR A 67 6.23 7.67 -11.63
CA THR A 67 6.65 6.80 -10.54
C THR A 67 7.47 7.61 -9.52
N LEU A 68 7.09 7.51 -8.25
CA LEU A 68 7.71 8.25 -7.14
C LEU A 68 8.82 7.45 -6.45
N HIS A 69 8.56 6.17 -6.20
CA HIS A 69 9.49 5.29 -5.50
C HIS A 69 9.34 3.85 -5.98
N SER A 70 10.45 3.20 -6.29
CA SER A 70 10.48 1.77 -6.66
C SER A 70 9.40 1.38 -7.68
N GLY A 71 9.24 2.14 -8.77
CA GLY A 71 8.23 1.87 -9.81
C GLY A 71 6.78 2.06 -9.37
N MET A 72 6.54 2.64 -8.20
CA MET A 72 5.19 2.91 -7.69
C MET A 72 4.80 4.36 -7.90
N GLY A 73 3.52 4.59 -8.11
CA GLY A 73 2.93 5.91 -8.17
C GLY A 73 1.42 5.84 -7.91
N VAL A 74 0.77 6.99 -8.05
CA VAL A 74 -0.65 7.13 -7.77
C VAL A 74 -1.24 8.22 -8.63
N PHE A 75 -2.50 8.03 -9.07
CA PHE A 75 -3.33 9.08 -9.63
C PHE A 75 -4.72 9.03 -9.00
N THR A 76 -5.45 10.14 -9.13
CA THR A 76 -6.83 10.27 -8.62
C THR A 76 -7.71 10.83 -9.72
N PHE A 77 -8.89 10.24 -9.90
CA PHE A 77 -9.91 10.71 -10.82
C PHE A 77 -11.30 10.26 -10.34
N THR A 78 -12.34 10.81 -10.92
CA THR A 78 -13.73 10.39 -10.64
C THR A 78 -14.26 9.59 -11.81
N PRO A 79 -14.46 8.28 -11.68
CA PRO A 79 -15.00 7.44 -12.76
C PRO A 79 -16.47 7.73 -13.02
N GLU A 80 -16.87 7.64 -14.29
CA GLU A 80 -18.25 7.75 -14.73
C GLU A 80 -18.80 6.38 -15.15
N SER A 81 -20.10 6.18 -15.00
CA SER A 81 -20.77 4.93 -15.36
C SER A 81 -20.60 4.57 -16.83
N GLY A 82 -20.36 3.29 -17.08
CA GLY A 82 -20.28 2.74 -18.43
C GLY A 82 -19.06 3.18 -19.24
N LYS A 83 -18.20 4.05 -18.70
CA LYS A 83 -16.96 4.45 -19.36
C LYS A 83 -15.81 3.49 -19.08
N ARG A 84 -14.97 3.29 -20.07
CA ARG A 84 -13.68 2.61 -19.93
C ARG A 84 -12.57 3.64 -19.86
N TYR A 85 -11.53 3.27 -19.17
CA TYR A 85 -10.35 4.11 -18.99
C TYR A 85 -9.13 3.33 -19.38
N ILE A 86 -8.23 3.99 -20.10
CA ILE A 86 -6.95 3.44 -20.51
C ILE A 86 -5.81 4.26 -19.90
N VAL A 87 -4.70 3.60 -19.67
CA VAL A 87 -3.47 4.24 -19.20
C VAL A 87 -2.39 4.03 -20.24
N GLN A 88 -1.99 5.10 -20.90
CA GLN A 88 -0.80 5.10 -21.74
C GLN A 88 0.43 5.33 -20.87
N THR A 89 1.41 4.49 -21.04
CA THR A 89 2.65 4.54 -20.24
C THR A 89 3.84 4.71 -21.15
N SER A 90 4.90 5.33 -20.61
CA SER A 90 6.20 5.44 -21.29
C SER A 90 7.31 5.24 -20.26
N ASN A 91 8.24 4.31 -20.52
CA ASN A 91 9.42 4.14 -19.68
C ASN A 91 10.54 5.13 -20.09
N LYS A 92 11.66 5.12 -19.37
CA LYS A 92 12.82 5.99 -19.67
C LYS A 92 13.48 5.69 -21.03
N GLN A 93 13.32 4.49 -21.56
CA GLN A 93 13.82 4.09 -22.87
C GLN A 93 12.89 4.53 -24.02
N GLY A 94 11.75 5.15 -23.70
CA GLY A 94 10.76 5.60 -24.67
C GLY A 94 9.80 4.51 -25.15
N VAL A 95 9.85 3.31 -24.58
CA VAL A 95 8.88 2.24 -24.89
C VAL A 95 7.50 2.63 -24.36
N LYS A 96 6.50 2.67 -25.25
CA LYS A 96 5.13 3.02 -24.92
C LYS A 96 4.24 1.78 -24.87
N LYS A 97 3.37 1.71 -23.86
CA LYS A 97 2.35 0.67 -23.73
C LYS A 97 1.01 1.27 -23.31
N VAL A 98 -0.05 0.52 -23.56
CA VAL A 98 -1.41 0.89 -23.18
C VAL A 98 -2.00 -0.24 -22.35
N PHE A 99 -2.60 0.11 -21.24
CA PHE A 99 -3.26 -0.80 -20.30
C PHE A 99 -4.68 -0.33 -20.05
N GLU A 100 -5.59 -1.28 -19.84
CA GLU A 100 -6.95 -0.96 -19.41
C GLU A 100 -7.02 -0.92 -17.87
N LEU A 101 -7.78 0.02 -17.33
CA LEU A 101 -8.13 0.02 -15.92
C LEU A 101 -9.21 -1.02 -15.62
N PRO A 102 -9.31 -1.49 -14.35
CA PRO A 102 -10.44 -2.30 -13.93
C PRO A 102 -11.79 -1.61 -14.25
N PRO A 103 -12.86 -2.39 -14.44
CA PRO A 103 -14.17 -1.82 -14.77
C PRO A 103 -14.73 -0.96 -13.63
N VAL A 104 -15.42 0.11 -13.99
CA VAL A 104 -16.12 0.99 -13.03
C VAL A 104 -17.33 0.26 -12.45
N GLN A 105 -17.46 0.33 -11.12
CA GLN A 105 -18.58 -0.26 -10.39
C GLN A 105 -19.60 0.81 -10.06
N SER A 106 -20.85 0.60 -10.48
CA SER A 106 -21.96 1.50 -10.21
C SER A 106 -22.64 1.23 -8.85
N SER A 107 -22.44 0.02 -8.31
CA SER A 107 -22.97 -0.41 -7.02
C SER A 107 -21.92 -1.24 -6.27
N ALA A 108 -21.11 -0.55 -5.48
CA ALA A 108 -20.05 -1.15 -4.65
C ALA A 108 -19.64 -0.19 -3.52
N TYR A 109 -18.87 -0.70 -2.57
CA TYR A 109 -18.32 0.05 -1.44
C TYR A 109 -16.82 -0.10 -1.40
N GLY A 110 -16.12 0.92 -0.90
CA GLY A 110 -14.69 0.89 -0.69
C GLY A 110 -14.30 1.48 0.66
N ILE A 111 -13.30 0.91 1.30
CA ILE A 111 -12.70 1.46 2.51
C ILE A 111 -11.63 2.47 2.10
N VAL A 112 -11.68 3.66 2.69
CA VAL A 112 -10.66 4.69 2.57
C VAL A 112 -9.96 4.85 3.91
N ILE A 113 -8.63 4.82 3.90
CA ILE A 113 -7.80 5.07 5.08
C ILE A 113 -6.99 6.34 4.85
N LYS A 114 -7.19 7.34 5.73
CA LYS A 114 -6.33 8.51 5.84
C LYS A 114 -5.39 8.29 7.02
N ASP A 115 -4.10 8.22 6.72
CA ASP A 115 -3.05 7.97 7.70
C ASP A 115 -2.45 9.28 8.17
N HIS A 116 -2.55 9.57 9.46
CA HIS A 116 -1.95 10.70 10.13
C HIS A 116 -0.87 10.23 11.10
N GLN A 117 -0.06 11.14 11.60
CA GLN A 117 1.05 10.78 12.50
C GLN A 117 0.55 10.04 13.74
N GLU A 118 -0.52 10.55 14.39
CA GLU A 118 -1.01 10.07 15.68
C GLU A 118 -2.21 9.13 15.55
N ASP A 119 -2.98 9.25 14.48
CA ASP A 119 -4.20 8.48 14.27
C ASP A 119 -4.32 7.95 12.85
N MET A 120 -5.32 7.10 12.67
CA MET A 120 -5.76 6.57 11.39
C MET A 120 -7.27 6.79 11.29
N GLN A 121 -7.71 7.47 10.25
CA GLN A 121 -9.12 7.70 9.97
C GLN A 121 -9.60 6.73 8.91
N ILE A 122 -10.67 6.02 9.21
CA ILE A 122 -11.30 5.05 8.30
C ILE A 122 -12.69 5.58 7.94
N SER A 123 -12.98 5.63 6.65
CA SER A 123 -14.30 5.98 6.11
C SER A 123 -14.71 5.02 5.01
N ILE A 124 -16.00 5.05 4.66
CA ILE A 124 -16.57 4.23 3.60
C ILE A 124 -16.93 5.16 2.44
N ASN A 125 -16.48 4.82 1.25
CA ASN A 125 -16.98 5.39 0.01
C ASN A 125 -17.97 4.41 -0.63
N SER A 126 -19.06 4.95 -1.20
CA SER A 126 -20.07 4.20 -1.92
C SER A 126 -20.11 4.66 -3.37
N ALA A 127 -20.28 3.75 -4.31
CA ALA A 127 -20.61 4.09 -5.67
C ALA A 127 -22.02 4.73 -5.74
N LEU A 128 -22.30 5.50 -6.79
CA LEU A 128 -23.50 6.33 -6.91
C LEU A 128 -24.82 5.56 -6.72
N HIS A 129 -24.87 4.32 -7.21
CA HIS A 129 -26.08 3.47 -7.14
C HIS A 129 -25.98 2.38 -6.06
N SER A 130 -25.06 2.50 -5.12
CA SER A 130 -24.98 1.55 -4.01
C SER A 130 -26.18 1.68 -3.08
N PRO A 131 -26.72 0.57 -2.58
CA PRO A 131 -27.83 0.59 -1.61
C PRO A 131 -27.45 1.34 -0.32
N HIS A 132 -28.42 2.05 0.25
CA HIS A 132 -28.30 2.61 1.59
C HIS A 132 -28.57 1.53 2.63
N GLU A 133 -27.54 0.97 3.21
CA GLU A 133 -27.66 -0.14 4.14
C GLU A 133 -26.68 -0.05 5.32
N LYS A 134 -26.92 -0.88 6.34
CA LYS A 134 -25.99 -1.06 7.44
C LYS A 134 -24.84 -1.96 7.01
N LEU A 135 -23.64 -1.48 7.21
CA LEU A 135 -22.39 -2.18 6.93
C LEU A 135 -21.61 -2.35 8.23
N LEU A 136 -20.99 -3.50 8.41
CA LEU A 136 -20.13 -3.78 9.56
C LEU A 136 -18.67 -3.51 9.18
N LEU A 137 -18.07 -2.51 9.83
CA LEU A 137 -16.61 -2.28 9.75
C LEU A 137 -15.93 -3.07 10.86
N LEU A 138 -15.05 -3.97 10.50
CA LEU A 138 -14.11 -4.66 11.39
C LEU A 138 -12.69 -4.19 11.10
N ALA A 139 -11.92 -3.92 12.16
CA ALA A 139 -10.50 -3.68 12.04
C ALA A 139 -9.74 -4.43 13.13
N HIS A 140 -8.63 -5.06 12.76
CA HIS A 140 -7.76 -5.75 13.70
C HIS A 140 -6.29 -5.63 13.33
N VAL A 141 -5.41 -5.79 14.32
CA VAL A 141 -3.96 -5.90 14.16
C VAL A 141 -3.46 -7.12 14.89
N ARG A 142 -2.76 -8.03 14.19
CA ARG A 142 -2.23 -9.28 14.78
C ARG A 142 -3.29 -10.07 15.56
N GLY A 143 -4.54 -10.13 15.06
CA GLY A 143 -5.66 -10.80 15.73
C GLY A 143 -6.30 -10.02 16.90
N LYS A 144 -5.72 -8.88 17.33
CA LYS A 144 -6.35 -8.00 18.30
C LYS A 144 -7.35 -7.09 17.62
N MET A 145 -8.63 -7.18 18.00
CA MET A 145 -9.69 -6.31 17.51
C MET A 145 -9.42 -4.85 17.91
N ILE A 146 -9.49 -3.96 16.94
CA ILE A 146 -9.37 -2.50 17.10
C ILE A 146 -10.74 -1.86 17.06
N CYS A 147 -11.56 -2.26 16.07
CA CYS A 147 -12.87 -1.70 15.81
C CYS A 147 -13.82 -2.82 15.36
N ALA A 148 -15.07 -2.76 15.85
CA ALA A 148 -16.20 -3.54 15.34
C ALA A 148 -17.44 -2.66 15.44
N GLN A 149 -17.84 -2.03 14.34
CA GLN A 149 -18.89 -1.03 14.36
C GLN A 149 -19.80 -1.12 13.16
N TRP A 150 -21.11 -1.06 13.40
CA TRP A 150 -22.12 -0.91 12.36
C TRP A 150 -22.23 0.55 11.93
N LEU A 151 -22.10 0.78 10.64
CA LEU A 151 -22.16 2.09 10.00
C LEU A 151 -23.31 2.12 8.99
N LEU A 152 -23.80 3.32 8.67
CA LEU A 152 -24.71 3.52 7.54
C LEU A 152 -23.88 4.00 6.35
N SER A 153 -24.10 3.38 5.19
CA SER A 153 -23.31 3.66 3.98
C SER A 153 -23.40 5.11 3.46
N ASP A 154 -24.46 5.83 3.83
CA ASP A 154 -24.78 7.19 3.38
C ASP A 154 -24.39 8.32 4.37
N LYS A 155 -23.99 7.97 5.60
CA LYS A 155 -23.74 8.98 6.64
C LYS A 155 -22.38 9.64 6.59
N GLY A 156 -21.44 9.08 5.83
CA GLY A 156 -20.07 9.60 5.78
C GLY A 156 -19.34 9.52 7.13
N ASP A 157 -19.67 8.53 7.96
CA ASP A 157 -19.08 8.32 9.27
C ASP A 157 -17.55 8.13 9.13
N ILE A 158 -16.79 8.78 10.02
CA ILE A 158 -15.34 8.64 10.12
C ILE A 158 -15.01 7.97 11.45
N ILE A 159 -14.34 6.83 11.38
CA ILE A 159 -13.81 6.14 12.56
C ILE A 159 -12.36 6.55 12.74
N THR A 160 -12.04 7.13 13.89
CA THR A 160 -10.67 7.53 14.25
C THR A 160 -10.07 6.53 15.22
N ILE A 161 -8.91 5.99 14.86
CA ILE A 161 -8.14 5.01 15.64
C ILE A 161 -6.85 5.67 16.10
N ALA A 162 -6.73 5.91 17.40
CA ALA A 162 -5.49 6.41 18.01
C ALA A 162 -4.43 5.30 17.99
N LYS A 163 -3.33 5.51 17.28
CA LYS A 163 -2.32 4.47 17.02
C LYS A 163 -1.55 4.02 18.27
N ASP A 164 -1.44 4.89 19.26
CA ASP A 164 -0.72 4.61 20.53
C ASP A 164 -1.40 3.58 21.42
N GLN A 165 -2.71 3.35 21.21
CA GLN A 165 -3.52 2.40 21.99
C GLN A 165 -3.40 0.96 21.50
N TYR A 166 -2.77 0.74 20.33
CA TYR A 166 -2.76 -0.57 19.69
C TYR A 166 -1.34 -1.03 19.35
N PRO A 167 -1.11 -2.35 19.23
CA PRO A 167 0.17 -2.89 18.80
C PRO A 167 0.56 -2.38 17.41
N SER A 168 1.86 -2.21 17.19
CA SER A 168 2.37 -1.96 15.84
C SER A 168 2.11 -3.14 14.90
N GLY A 169 1.90 -2.86 13.64
CA GLY A 169 1.72 -3.89 12.62
C GLY A 169 0.72 -3.49 11.56
N ILE A 170 0.42 -4.42 10.68
CA ILE A 170 -0.60 -4.27 9.63
C ILE A 170 -1.97 -4.30 10.28
N VAL A 171 -2.75 -3.26 10.06
CA VAL A 171 -4.17 -3.20 10.38
C VAL A 171 -4.94 -3.71 9.18
N GLN A 172 -5.70 -4.78 9.36
CA GLN A 172 -6.63 -5.27 8.36
C GLN A 172 -8.02 -4.71 8.66
N CYS A 173 -8.57 -3.95 7.72
CA CYS A 173 -9.92 -3.41 7.77
C CYS A 173 -10.78 -4.19 6.79
N LEU A 174 -11.93 -4.68 7.26
CA LEU A 174 -12.91 -5.42 6.48
C LEU A 174 -14.26 -4.71 6.56
N LEU A 175 -14.90 -4.52 5.42
CA LEU A 175 -16.28 -4.04 5.34
C LEU A 175 -17.18 -5.20 4.94
N LEU A 176 -18.20 -5.47 5.73
CA LEU A 176 -19.12 -6.58 5.54
C LEU A 176 -20.56 -6.10 5.43
N ASP A 177 -21.36 -6.85 4.68
CA ASP A 177 -22.81 -6.69 4.65
C ASP A 177 -23.47 -7.30 5.90
N LYS A 178 -24.81 -7.23 5.97
CA LYS A 178 -25.62 -7.82 7.06
C LYS A 178 -25.53 -9.34 7.14
N ASN A 179 -25.06 -10.01 6.09
CA ASN A 179 -24.89 -11.46 6.03
C ASN A 179 -23.42 -11.86 6.27
N TYR A 180 -22.57 -10.90 6.65
CA TYR A 180 -21.13 -11.07 6.86
C TYR A 180 -20.34 -11.42 5.59
N ASN A 181 -20.85 -11.12 4.40
CA ASN A 181 -20.07 -11.19 3.18
C ASN A 181 -19.11 -10.01 3.12
N VAL A 182 -17.85 -10.26 2.76
CA VAL A 182 -16.85 -9.21 2.61
C VAL A 182 -17.12 -8.43 1.32
N LEU A 183 -17.32 -7.12 1.48
CA LEU A 183 -17.57 -6.17 0.39
C LEU A 183 -16.31 -5.42 -0.02
N SER A 184 -15.44 -5.10 0.94
CA SER A 184 -14.18 -4.41 0.71
C SER A 184 -13.17 -4.77 1.79
N GLU A 185 -11.89 -4.77 1.42
CA GLU A 185 -10.76 -4.96 2.33
C GLU A 185 -9.72 -3.87 2.09
N ARG A 186 -9.13 -3.38 3.19
CA ARG A 186 -8.05 -2.41 3.12
C ARG A 186 -7.01 -2.66 4.20
N LEU A 187 -5.75 -2.56 3.85
CA LEU A 187 -4.66 -2.62 4.81
C LEU A 187 -4.18 -1.22 5.18
N GLY A 188 -3.99 -1.01 6.47
CA GLY A 188 -3.31 0.13 7.05
C GLY A 188 -2.07 -0.31 7.83
N PHE A 189 -1.34 0.63 8.43
CA PHE A 189 -0.17 0.30 9.22
C PHE A 189 -0.07 1.17 10.48
N ILE A 190 0.13 0.53 11.62
CA ILE A 190 0.49 1.20 12.87
C ILE A 190 2.00 1.05 13.06
N PRO A 191 2.78 2.15 12.97
CA PRO A 191 4.22 2.09 13.11
C PRO A 191 4.64 1.72 14.53
N TYR A 192 5.82 1.12 14.66
CA TYR A 192 6.38 0.81 15.96
C TYR A 192 6.89 2.10 16.63
N ARG A 193 6.24 2.51 17.73
CA ARG A 193 6.60 3.74 18.45
C ARG A 193 7.71 3.57 19.51
N LYS A 194 7.99 2.32 19.87
CA LYS A 194 9.07 1.97 20.81
C LYS A 194 10.26 1.39 20.06
N THR A 195 10.76 2.13 19.08
CA THR A 195 11.96 1.73 18.34
C THR A 195 13.17 1.87 19.25
N ILE A 196 13.95 0.80 19.36
CA ILE A 196 15.26 0.85 19.99
C ILE A 196 16.27 1.24 18.91
N VAL A 197 17.02 2.28 19.17
CA VAL A 197 18.14 2.70 18.33
C VAL A 197 19.40 2.03 18.86
N CYS A 198 20.09 1.28 18.00
CA CYS A 198 21.39 0.71 18.31
C CYS A 198 22.46 1.55 17.62
N LYS A 199 23.31 2.21 18.40
CA LYS A 199 24.49 2.90 17.92
C LYS A 199 25.70 1.99 18.12
N MET A 200 26.44 1.73 17.06
CA MET A 200 27.63 0.90 17.05
C MET A 200 28.86 1.76 16.76
N GLU A 201 29.85 1.69 17.60
CA GLU A 201 31.10 2.43 17.43
C GLU A 201 32.29 1.50 17.68
N ASN A 202 33.25 1.53 16.79
CA ASN A 202 34.52 0.85 16.95
C ASN A 202 35.54 1.77 17.61
N ASP A 203 36.48 1.21 18.38
CA ASP A 203 37.54 1.97 19.03
C ASP A 203 38.57 2.56 18.04
N LYS A 204 38.62 2.06 16.79
CA LYS A 204 39.47 2.55 15.70
C LYS A 204 38.80 2.49 14.37
N ASN A 205 39.23 3.32 13.43
CA ASN A 205 38.73 3.34 12.04
C ASN A 205 39.40 2.28 11.15
N SER A 206 40.55 1.72 11.54
CA SER A 206 41.25 0.67 10.81
C SER A 206 42.05 -0.22 11.77
N TYR A 207 42.21 -1.47 11.39
CA TYR A 207 42.87 -2.50 12.20
C TYR A 207 43.89 -3.25 11.33
N GLY A 208 45.04 -3.57 11.93
CA GLY A 208 45.99 -4.49 11.34
C GLY A 208 45.54 -5.95 11.44
N LYS A 209 46.16 -6.84 10.68
CA LYS A 209 45.86 -8.27 10.73
C LYS A 209 46.04 -8.80 12.16
N ARG A 210 45.06 -9.59 12.62
CA ARG A 210 45.04 -10.22 13.96
C ARG A 210 45.06 -9.23 15.14
N THR A 211 44.63 -8.00 14.92
CA THR A 211 44.49 -7.01 15.99
C THR A 211 43.11 -7.17 16.64
N PRO A 212 43.00 -7.13 17.98
CA PRO A 212 41.69 -7.16 18.63
C PRO A 212 40.88 -5.92 18.28
N VAL A 213 39.59 -6.13 17.99
CA VAL A 213 38.60 -5.07 17.70
C VAL A 213 37.68 -4.91 18.91
N ARG A 214 37.53 -3.70 19.39
CA ARG A 214 36.58 -3.38 20.44
C ARG A 214 35.41 -2.56 19.81
N THR A 215 34.23 -3.12 19.92
CA THR A 215 32.99 -2.47 19.44
C THR A 215 32.11 -2.15 20.64
N SER A 216 31.67 -0.92 20.75
CA SER A 216 30.68 -0.47 21.74
C SER A 216 29.28 -0.42 21.10
N LEU A 217 28.32 -1.00 21.79
CA LEU A 217 26.92 -0.98 21.38
C LEU A 217 26.13 -0.19 22.43
N LEU A 218 25.48 0.89 21.98
CA LEU A 218 24.61 1.69 22.84
C LEU A 218 23.15 1.53 22.34
N LEU A 219 22.29 1.04 23.24
CA LEU A 219 20.85 0.95 22.99
C LEU A 219 20.14 2.12 23.65
N THR A 220 19.38 2.87 22.87
CA THR A 220 18.53 3.96 23.36
C THR A 220 17.12 3.84 22.85
N ASP A 221 16.16 4.46 23.54
CA ASP A 221 14.84 4.76 22.98
C ASP A 221 14.93 5.93 21.98
N MET A 222 13.80 6.30 21.40
CA MET A 222 13.70 7.43 20.44
C MET A 222 14.04 8.79 21.08
N ASN A 223 14.02 8.89 22.41
CA ASN A 223 14.34 10.11 23.15
C ASN A 223 15.83 10.14 23.57
N GLY A 224 16.61 9.12 23.21
CA GLY A 224 18.01 8.99 23.57
C GLY A 224 18.26 8.40 24.97
N ASN A 225 17.23 7.95 25.69
CA ASN A 225 17.41 7.33 27.01
C ASN A 225 17.95 5.90 26.86
N PRO A 226 18.94 5.49 27.65
CA PRO A 226 19.47 4.13 27.62
C PRO A 226 18.39 3.08 27.94
N VAL A 227 18.34 2.00 27.17
CA VAL A 227 17.42 0.88 27.40
C VAL A 227 18.18 -0.43 27.55
N LYS A 228 17.63 -1.35 28.36
CA LYS A 228 18.13 -2.71 28.47
C LYS A 228 17.49 -3.59 27.42
N GLY A 229 18.28 -4.43 26.76
CA GLY A 229 17.81 -5.36 25.74
C GLY A 229 18.75 -6.55 25.57
N ASN A 230 18.25 -7.58 24.91
CA ASN A 230 19.05 -8.71 24.45
C ASN A 230 19.45 -8.46 22.99
N LEU A 231 20.71 -8.67 22.68
CA LEU A 231 21.27 -8.51 21.33
C LEU A 231 21.77 -9.85 20.82
N SER A 232 21.63 -10.05 19.53
CA SER A 232 22.31 -11.09 18.78
C SER A 232 23.33 -10.42 17.85
N VAL A 233 24.57 -10.86 17.89
CA VAL A 233 25.67 -10.33 17.08
C VAL A 233 26.20 -11.45 16.19
N SER A 234 26.33 -11.19 14.88
CA SER A 234 27.06 -12.07 13.96
C SER A 234 28.17 -11.27 13.30
N ILE A 235 29.31 -11.94 13.06
CA ILE A 235 30.45 -11.35 12.36
C ILE A 235 30.73 -12.24 11.16
N THR A 236 30.74 -11.64 9.99
CA THR A 236 30.98 -12.33 8.71
C THR A 236 32.01 -11.55 7.90
N ASP A 237 32.77 -12.27 7.07
CA ASP A 237 33.63 -11.62 6.08
C ASP A 237 32.75 -10.99 4.98
N GLU A 238 33.13 -9.80 4.55
CA GLU A 238 32.56 -9.16 3.39
C GLU A 238 33.29 -9.73 2.15
N SER A 239 32.57 -10.54 1.35
CA SER A 239 33.06 -11.17 0.11
C SER A 239 32.70 -10.37 -1.12
#